data_7462d2546a7585816a9835523f76c827
#
_entry.id   7462d2546a7585816a9835523f76c827
#
_cell.length_a   1.000
_cell.length_b   1.000
_cell.length_c   1.000
_cell.angle_alpha   90.00
_cell.angle_beta   90.00
_cell.angle_gamma   90.00
#
_symmetry.space_group_name_H-M   'P 1'
#
loop_
_entity.id
_entity.type
_entity.pdbx_description
1 polymer ?
#
loop_
_entity_poly.entity_id
_entity_poly.type
_entity_poly.pdbx_seq_one_letter_code
_entity_poly.pdbx_strand_id
1 'polypeptide(L)'
;MYSVEPKEASFFLQDKFERDEIVINFGLRYDTFDANTYYPSQRRNPINASTYYLKNIDGTDSLDSNGNLVVDTQRMSEPIDSKVASQLSPRFGFAYQLGNVAVLHFSYGHFFQMPPMYAIYSNHSSIIGPSDYSTTVGNSNLANDSLGLNAQKTVSYEVGLWQELGKNTSLEVNLYYRDI
;
A
#
# COMPACT_ATOMS: atom_id res chain seq x y z
N MET A 1 -4.04 5.99 -24.14
CA MET A 1 -4.90 5.46 -23.05
C MET A 1 -4.29 4.13 -22.66
N TYR A 2 -3.96 3.93 -21.40
CA TYR A 2 -3.46 2.64 -20.92
C TYR A 2 -4.58 1.95 -20.11
N SER A 3 -4.56 0.63 -20.07
CA SER A 3 -5.46 -0.18 -19.24
C SER A 3 -4.61 -1.02 -18.29
N VAL A 4 -4.97 -1.03 -17.02
CA VAL A 4 -4.35 -1.85 -15.98
C VAL A 4 -5.41 -2.58 -15.19
N GLU A 5 -5.09 -3.76 -14.72
CA GLU A 5 -5.97 -4.64 -13.96
C GLU A 5 -5.30 -5.00 -12.64
N PRO A 6 -5.35 -4.11 -11.62
CA PRO A 6 -4.79 -4.42 -10.33
C PRO A 6 -5.50 -5.60 -9.67
N LYS A 7 -4.76 -6.37 -8.87
CA LYS A 7 -5.29 -7.50 -8.12
C LYS A 7 -5.13 -7.23 -6.63
N GLU A 8 -6.22 -7.41 -5.91
CA GLU A 8 -6.25 -7.27 -4.45
C GLU A 8 -6.88 -8.49 -3.82
N ALA A 9 -6.29 -8.98 -2.74
CA ALA A 9 -6.87 -10.06 -1.94
C ALA A 9 -6.62 -9.80 -0.45
N SER A 10 -7.62 -10.15 0.36
CA SER A 10 -7.56 -10.02 1.81
C SER A 10 -8.12 -11.26 2.48
N PHE A 11 -7.43 -11.72 3.52
CA PHE A 11 -7.89 -12.80 4.38
C PHE A 11 -7.87 -12.33 5.82
N PHE A 12 -8.86 -12.72 6.60
CA PHE A 12 -8.87 -12.41 8.02
C PHE A 12 -9.38 -13.59 8.83
N LEU A 13 -8.84 -13.68 10.06
CA LEU A 13 -9.32 -14.57 11.11
C LEU A 13 -9.50 -13.73 12.36
N GLN A 14 -10.62 -13.90 13.03
CA GLN A 14 -10.94 -13.17 14.25
C GLN A 14 -11.64 -14.07 15.23
N ASP A 15 -11.30 -13.91 16.50
CA ASP A 15 -11.98 -14.58 17.62
C ASP A 15 -12.37 -13.54 18.68
N LYS A 16 -13.45 -13.81 19.39
CA LYS A 16 -13.95 -13.03 20.51
C LYS A 16 -14.14 -13.94 21.72
N PHE A 17 -13.44 -13.64 22.78
CA PHE A 17 -13.64 -14.24 24.07
C PHE A 17 -14.39 -13.27 24.99
N GLU A 18 -15.48 -13.76 25.60
CA GLU A 18 -16.30 -12.97 26.52
C GLU A 18 -16.60 -13.80 27.76
N ARG A 19 -16.26 -13.25 28.91
CA ARG A 19 -16.51 -13.89 30.19
C ARG A 19 -16.66 -12.83 31.28
N ASP A 20 -17.81 -12.90 31.99
CA ASP A 20 -18.17 -11.97 33.06
C ASP A 20 -18.01 -10.49 32.58
N GLU A 21 -17.10 -9.75 33.20
CA GLU A 21 -16.84 -8.35 32.89
C GLU A 21 -15.76 -8.13 31.81
N ILE A 22 -15.20 -9.21 31.25
CA ILE A 22 -14.06 -9.14 30.33
C ILE A 22 -14.47 -9.53 28.93
N VAL A 23 -14.10 -8.69 27.96
CA VAL A 23 -14.21 -8.99 26.52
C VAL A 23 -12.82 -8.83 25.89
N ILE A 24 -12.37 -9.87 25.22
CA ILE A 24 -11.12 -9.88 24.46
C ILE A 24 -11.43 -10.18 23.01
N ASN A 25 -10.97 -9.34 22.11
CA ASN A 25 -11.01 -9.57 20.68
C ASN A 25 -9.58 -9.75 20.16
N PHE A 26 -9.36 -10.78 19.41
CA PHE A 26 -8.10 -11.04 18.74
C PHE A 26 -8.35 -11.28 17.25
N GLY A 27 -7.58 -10.64 16.39
CA GLY A 27 -7.72 -10.79 14.96
C GLY A 27 -6.38 -10.74 14.24
N LEU A 28 -6.34 -11.39 13.10
CA LEU A 28 -5.21 -11.39 12.18
C LEU A 28 -5.74 -11.18 10.77
N ARG A 29 -5.20 -10.19 10.06
CA ARG A 29 -5.56 -9.91 8.69
C ARG A 29 -4.31 -9.94 7.82
N TYR A 30 -4.41 -10.59 6.69
CA TYR A 30 -3.37 -10.59 5.66
C TYR A 30 -3.93 -9.92 4.40
N ASP A 31 -3.25 -8.89 3.95
CA ASP A 31 -3.58 -8.11 2.75
C ASP A 31 -2.50 -8.28 1.71
N THR A 32 -2.90 -8.40 0.45
CA THR A 32 -2.00 -8.36 -0.70
C THR A 32 -2.54 -7.42 -1.76
N PHE A 33 -1.65 -6.70 -2.42
CA PHE A 33 -1.96 -5.84 -3.55
C PHE A 33 -0.89 -5.98 -4.63
N ASP A 34 -1.31 -6.31 -5.84
CA ASP A 34 -0.50 -6.35 -7.04
C ASP A 34 -0.98 -5.25 -8.00
N ALA A 35 -0.11 -4.29 -8.26
CA ALA A 35 -0.42 -3.21 -9.20
C ALA A 35 -0.51 -3.71 -10.64
N ASN A 36 -0.01 -4.92 -10.93
CA ASN A 36 -0.03 -5.57 -12.24
C ASN A 36 0.44 -4.63 -13.36
N THR A 37 1.56 -3.99 -13.15
CA THR A 37 2.15 -3.00 -14.06
C THR A 37 3.66 -3.10 -14.05
N TYR A 38 4.30 -2.35 -14.92
CA TYR A 38 5.75 -2.27 -15.00
C TYR A 38 6.20 -0.82 -14.99
N TYR A 39 7.48 -0.60 -14.74
CA TYR A 39 8.14 0.70 -14.77
C TYR A 39 9.54 0.55 -15.39
N PRO A 40 10.11 1.66 -15.93
CA PRO A 40 11.43 1.61 -16.55
C PRO A 40 12.54 1.47 -15.51
N SER A 41 13.52 0.60 -15.77
CA SER A 41 14.68 0.36 -14.91
C SER A 41 15.52 1.63 -14.69
N GLN A 42 15.62 2.47 -15.71
CA GLN A 42 16.30 3.77 -15.67
C GLN A 42 15.29 4.90 -15.79
N ARG A 43 14.67 5.29 -14.71
CA ARG A 43 13.59 6.28 -14.70
C ARG A 43 13.99 7.67 -15.22
N ARG A 44 15.28 8.05 -15.10
CA ARG A 44 15.80 9.33 -15.58
C ARG A 44 16.22 9.33 -17.04
N ASN A 45 16.03 8.23 -17.74
CA ASN A 45 16.37 8.16 -19.15
C ASN A 45 15.32 8.94 -19.97
N PRO A 46 15.69 10.08 -20.60
CA PRO A 46 14.74 10.89 -21.35
C PRO A 46 14.19 10.14 -22.58
N ILE A 47 14.87 9.11 -23.04
CA ILE A 47 14.46 8.29 -24.19
C ILE A 47 13.29 7.37 -23.83
N ASN A 48 12.99 7.16 -22.55
CA ASN A 48 11.77 6.45 -22.14
C ASN A 48 10.47 7.14 -22.61
N ALA A 49 10.56 8.40 -23.05
CA ALA A 49 9.41 9.16 -23.56
C ALA A 49 8.80 8.60 -24.84
N SER A 50 9.59 7.85 -25.62
CA SER A 50 9.17 7.26 -26.88
C SER A 50 9.71 5.84 -26.97
N THR A 51 8.88 4.91 -27.43
CA THR A 51 9.34 3.54 -27.63
C THR A 51 10.26 3.46 -28.84
N TYR A 52 11.48 3.00 -28.61
CA TYR A 52 12.43 2.71 -29.67
C TYR A 52 12.56 1.20 -29.82
N TYR A 53 12.52 0.76 -31.06
CA TYR A 53 12.68 -0.66 -31.41
C TYR A 53 14.02 -0.91 -32.08
N LEU A 54 14.60 -2.07 -31.82
CA LEU A 54 15.79 -2.53 -32.52
C LEU A 54 15.52 -2.57 -34.03
N LYS A 55 16.47 -2.08 -34.79
CA LYS A 55 16.42 -2.15 -36.25
C LYS A 55 17.37 -3.20 -36.76
N ASN A 56 16.92 -3.95 -37.75
CA ASN A 56 17.76 -4.81 -38.57
C ASN A 56 18.69 -3.96 -39.47
N ILE A 57 19.67 -4.60 -40.08
CA ILE A 57 20.63 -3.93 -40.99
C ILE A 57 19.92 -3.27 -42.18
N ASP A 58 18.80 -3.82 -42.60
CA ASP A 58 17.96 -3.29 -43.69
C ASP A 58 17.03 -2.13 -43.29
N GLY A 59 17.06 -1.75 -42.00
CA GLY A 59 16.24 -0.67 -41.44
C GLY A 59 14.83 -1.09 -40.99
N THR A 60 14.44 -2.35 -41.15
CA THR A 60 13.19 -2.90 -40.65
C THR A 60 13.21 -3.09 -39.15
N ASP A 61 12.05 -3.15 -38.49
CA ASP A 61 11.96 -3.45 -37.07
C ASP A 61 12.32 -4.91 -36.79
N SER A 62 13.12 -5.15 -35.76
CA SER A 62 13.47 -6.48 -35.31
C SER A 62 12.29 -7.10 -34.55
N LEU A 63 12.02 -8.37 -34.82
CA LEU A 63 10.97 -9.14 -34.14
C LEU A 63 11.58 -10.26 -33.30
N ASP A 64 10.95 -10.58 -32.18
CA ASP A 64 11.26 -11.75 -31.38
C ASP A 64 10.70 -13.04 -32.01
N SER A 65 10.97 -14.20 -31.38
CA SER A 65 10.48 -15.51 -31.84
C SER A 65 8.94 -15.62 -31.87
N ASN A 66 8.22 -14.73 -31.21
CA ASN A 66 6.76 -14.68 -31.12
C ASN A 66 6.16 -13.64 -32.10
N GLY A 67 7.00 -12.93 -32.84
CA GLY A 67 6.58 -11.88 -33.77
C GLY A 67 6.34 -10.51 -33.13
N ASN A 68 6.78 -10.28 -31.90
CA ASN A 68 6.66 -8.99 -31.25
C ASN A 68 7.87 -8.10 -31.56
N LEU A 69 7.65 -6.79 -31.57
CA LEU A 69 8.70 -5.80 -31.75
C LEU A 69 9.70 -5.87 -30.58
N VAL A 70 10.99 -5.95 -30.86
CA VAL A 70 12.05 -5.95 -29.85
C VAL A 70 12.41 -4.53 -29.47
N VAL A 71 12.28 -4.20 -28.18
CA VAL A 71 12.66 -2.89 -27.64
C VAL A 71 14.18 -2.73 -27.65
N ASP A 72 14.64 -1.55 -28.07
CA ASP A 72 16.06 -1.18 -28.03
C ASP A 72 16.48 -0.81 -26.60
N THR A 73 16.93 -1.80 -25.85
CA THR A 73 17.35 -1.64 -24.43
C THR A 73 18.64 -0.83 -24.27
N GLN A 74 19.40 -0.60 -25.33
CA GLN A 74 20.55 0.32 -25.27
C GLN A 74 20.11 1.78 -25.25
N ARG A 75 18.98 2.08 -25.87
CA ARG A 75 18.39 3.40 -25.86
C ARG A 75 17.32 3.56 -24.77
N MET A 76 16.46 2.59 -24.61
CA MET A 76 15.42 2.57 -23.58
C MET A 76 15.81 1.72 -22.40
N SER A 77 15.25 2.04 -21.25
CA SER A 77 15.36 1.17 -20.09
C SER A 77 14.48 -0.07 -20.23
N GLU A 78 14.96 -1.19 -19.70
CA GLU A 78 14.17 -2.41 -19.59
C GLU A 78 12.95 -2.19 -18.67
N PRO A 79 11.79 -2.78 -18.99
CA PRO A 79 10.66 -2.79 -18.08
C PRO A 79 10.95 -3.70 -16.88
N ILE A 80 10.59 -3.24 -15.70
CA ILE A 80 10.64 -4.02 -14.45
C ILE A 80 9.22 -4.12 -13.92
N ASP A 81 8.78 -5.34 -13.61
CA ASP A 81 7.46 -5.59 -13.04
C ASP A 81 7.32 -4.99 -11.64
N SER A 82 6.12 -4.49 -11.34
CA SER A 82 5.79 -4.00 -10.02
C SER A 82 5.84 -5.13 -8.98
N LYS A 83 6.33 -4.81 -7.78
CA LYS A 83 6.35 -5.77 -6.68
C LYS A 83 4.96 -5.86 -6.04
N VAL A 84 4.57 -7.07 -5.65
CA VAL A 84 3.37 -7.29 -4.85
C VAL A 84 3.61 -6.74 -3.45
N ALA A 85 2.74 -5.82 -3.03
CA ALA A 85 2.73 -5.32 -1.66
C ALA A 85 1.92 -6.28 -0.78
N SER A 86 2.41 -6.60 0.40
CA SER A 86 1.68 -7.45 1.34
C SER A 86 1.97 -7.07 2.79
N GLN A 87 0.99 -7.31 3.66
CA GLN A 87 1.13 -7.07 5.09
C GLN A 87 0.27 -8.04 5.91
N LEU A 88 0.86 -8.50 7.01
CA LEU A 88 0.15 -9.15 8.09
C LEU A 88 -0.19 -8.12 9.16
N SER A 89 -1.47 -7.99 9.49
CA SER A 89 -2.02 -6.94 10.35
C SER A 89 -2.70 -7.56 11.57
N PRO A 90 -1.98 -7.72 12.70
CA PRO A 90 -2.60 -8.14 13.95
C PRO A 90 -3.50 -7.04 14.51
N ARG A 91 -4.57 -7.47 15.17
CA ARG A 91 -5.50 -6.61 15.89
C ARG A 91 -5.83 -7.22 17.23
N PHE A 92 -5.84 -6.39 18.24
CA PHE A 92 -6.17 -6.79 19.61
C PHE A 92 -7.10 -5.74 20.21
N GLY A 93 -8.15 -6.20 20.86
CA GLY A 93 -9.07 -5.37 21.63
C GLY A 93 -9.33 -6.00 22.98
N PHE A 94 -9.37 -5.18 24.00
CA PHE A 94 -9.69 -5.56 25.37
C PHE A 94 -10.69 -4.58 25.94
N ALA A 95 -11.76 -5.07 26.55
CA ALA A 95 -12.67 -4.25 27.32
C ALA A 95 -12.92 -4.89 28.68
N TYR A 96 -12.96 -4.06 29.70
CA TYR A 96 -13.23 -4.47 31.08
C TYR A 96 -14.32 -3.58 31.67
N GLN A 97 -15.38 -4.23 32.12
CA GLN A 97 -16.49 -3.56 32.80
C GLN A 97 -16.15 -3.37 34.28
N LEU A 98 -16.05 -2.13 34.71
CA LEU A 98 -15.77 -1.74 36.08
C LEU A 98 -17.12 -1.55 36.83
N GLY A 99 -17.63 -2.64 37.37
CA GLY A 99 -18.98 -2.65 37.94
C GLY A 99 -20.05 -2.30 36.91
N ASN A 100 -21.11 -1.60 37.32
CA ASN A 100 -22.22 -1.23 36.45
C ASN A 100 -22.12 0.18 35.85
N VAL A 101 -21.05 0.89 36.14
CA VAL A 101 -20.97 2.35 35.91
C VAL A 101 -19.80 2.77 35.02
N ALA A 102 -18.84 1.89 34.72
CA ALA A 102 -17.70 2.26 33.89
C ALA A 102 -17.21 1.10 33.02
N VAL A 103 -16.61 1.43 31.89
CA VAL A 103 -15.94 0.48 30.98
C VAL A 103 -14.60 1.07 30.59
N LEU A 104 -13.53 0.30 30.83
CA LEU A 104 -12.21 0.56 30.31
C LEU A 104 -12.03 -0.24 29.04
N HIS A 105 -11.53 0.38 27.98
CA HIS A 105 -11.19 -0.34 26.76
C HIS A 105 -9.80 0.00 26.26
N PHE A 106 -9.19 -0.94 25.57
CA PHE A 106 -7.91 -0.82 24.91
C PHE A 106 -8.01 -1.44 23.53
N SER A 107 -7.47 -0.78 22.54
CA SER A 107 -7.31 -1.35 21.21
C SER A 107 -5.91 -1.17 20.67
N TYR A 108 -5.45 -2.16 19.92
CA TYR A 108 -4.20 -2.16 19.20
C TYR A 108 -4.42 -2.77 17.82
N GLY A 109 -3.86 -2.15 16.78
CA GLY A 109 -3.99 -2.71 15.46
C GLY A 109 -3.00 -2.17 14.46
N HIS A 110 -2.66 -3.04 13.49
CA HIS A 110 -1.94 -2.67 12.29
C HIS A 110 -2.93 -2.46 11.15
N PHE A 111 -2.66 -1.44 10.36
CA PHE A 111 -3.47 -1.10 9.19
C PHE A 111 -2.58 -0.97 7.96
N PHE A 112 -3.09 -1.47 6.87
CA PHE A 112 -2.45 -1.44 5.57
C PHE A 112 -3.33 -0.64 4.61
N GLN A 113 -2.76 0.39 4.00
CA GLN A 113 -3.49 1.21 3.05
C GLN A 113 -2.65 1.46 1.81
N MET A 114 -3.16 1.04 0.66
CA MET A 114 -2.55 1.38 -0.62
C MET A 114 -2.81 2.84 -0.96
N PRO A 115 -1.86 3.52 -1.61
CA PRO A 115 -2.10 4.81 -2.22
C PRO A 115 -3.27 4.76 -3.21
N PRO A 116 -3.95 5.88 -3.44
CA PRO A 116 -5.04 5.91 -4.42
C PRO A 116 -4.54 5.54 -5.81
N MET A 117 -5.39 4.88 -6.60
CA MET A 117 -5.02 4.33 -7.92
C MET A 117 -4.42 5.36 -8.86
N TYR A 118 -4.92 6.59 -8.85
CA TYR A 118 -4.36 7.65 -9.68
C TYR A 118 -2.89 7.96 -9.33
N ALA A 119 -2.49 7.84 -8.06
CA ALA A 119 -1.12 8.07 -7.65
C ALA A 119 -0.19 6.89 -8.00
N ILE A 120 -0.72 5.67 -7.97
CA ILE A 120 0.04 4.46 -8.35
C ILE A 120 0.34 4.48 -9.86
N TYR A 121 -0.65 4.85 -10.67
CA TYR A 121 -0.56 4.77 -12.13
C TYR A 121 -0.27 6.10 -12.82
N SER A 122 -0.13 7.20 -12.09
CA SER A 122 0.35 8.44 -12.67
C SER A 122 1.78 8.26 -13.19
N ASN A 123 2.06 8.85 -14.35
CA ASN A 123 3.36 8.73 -15.04
C ASN A 123 3.79 7.29 -15.37
N HIS A 124 2.84 6.42 -15.59
CA HIS A 124 3.07 5.07 -16.06
C HIS A 124 3.82 5.04 -17.40
N SER A 125 3.59 6.01 -18.26
CA SER A 125 4.23 6.12 -19.57
C SER A 125 5.43 7.06 -19.57
N SER A 126 6.47 6.72 -18.85
CA SER A 126 7.85 7.03 -19.25
C SER A 126 8.34 8.48 -19.29
N ILE A 127 7.53 9.51 -19.36
CA ILE A 127 8.03 10.89 -19.31
C ILE A 127 7.95 11.40 -17.88
N ILE A 128 8.96 11.07 -17.11
CA ILE A 128 9.17 11.72 -15.83
C ILE A 128 10.10 12.89 -16.07
N GLY A 129 9.53 14.10 -16.17
CA GLY A 129 10.34 15.30 -16.16
C GLY A 129 11.07 15.48 -14.84
N PRO A 130 12.14 16.29 -14.77
CA PRO A 130 12.87 16.54 -13.53
C PRO A 130 12.00 17.05 -12.39
N SER A 131 10.91 17.77 -12.69
CA SER A 131 9.91 18.26 -11.73
C SER A 131 9.01 17.18 -11.17
N ASP A 132 8.73 16.14 -11.96
CA ASP A 132 7.82 15.07 -11.57
C ASP A 132 8.51 14.02 -10.70
N TYR A 133 9.82 14.05 -10.70
CA TYR A 133 10.66 13.08 -10.02
C TYR A 133 10.56 13.15 -8.50
N SER A 134 10.26 14.31 -7.97
CA SER A 134 10.18 14.53 -6.52
C SER A 134 8.79 14.30 -5.95
N THR A 135 7.75 14.38 -6.78
CA THR A 135 6.36 14.41 -6.29
C THR A 135 5.57 13.16 -6.63
N THR A 136 5.84 12.55 -7.78
CA THR A 136 4.95 11.50 -8.30
C THR A 136 5.54 10.09 -8.24
N VAL A 137 6.84 10.00 -8.18
CA VAL A 137 7.51 8.71 -8.04
C VAL A 137 8.10 8.66 -6.65
N GLY A 138 7.28 8.30 -5.70
CA GLY A 138 7.66 8.11 -4.31
C GLY A 138 9.11 8.43 -4.04
N ASN A 139 9.30 9.61 -3.59
CA ASN A 139 10.49 10.23 -3.09
C ASN A 139 11.80 9.41 -3.14
N SER A 140 12.80 10.01 -3.68
CA SER A 140 14.26 9.98 -3.51
C SER A 140 14.96 8.85 -2.74
N ASN A 141 14.31 7.98 -2.04
CA ASN A 141 14.88 6.74 -1.53
C ASN A 141 14.99 5.68 -2.65
N LEU A 142 15.21 6.16 -3.85
CA LEU A 142 15.56 5.41 -5.05
C LEU A 142 16.86 4.61 -4.91
N ALA A 143 17.61 4.83 -3.85
CA ALA A 143 18.78 4.05 -3.53
C ALA A 143 18.45 2.66 -2.97
N ASN A 144 17.25 2.44 -2.50
CA ASN A 144 16.83 1.18 -1.91
C ASN A 144 15.66 0.60 -2.69
N ASP A 145 15.89 -0.25 -3.63
CA ASP A 145 15.00 -1.29 -4.23
C ASP A 145 13.46 -1.08 -4.27
N SER A 146 12.95 0.04 -3.76
CA SER A 146 11.53 0.38 -3.69
C SER A 146 11.14 1.21 -4.90
N LEU A 147 11.06 0.54 -6.02
CA LEU A 147 10.64 1.14 -7.26
C LEU A 147 9.11 1.22 -7.26
N GLY A 148 8.55 2.29 -6.71
CA GLY A 148 7.11 2.52 -6.66
C GLY A 148 6.65 3.15 -5.34
N LEU A 149 5.38 3.55 -5.30
CA LEU A 149 4.74 3.97 -4.07
C LEU A 149 4.52 2.75 -3.16
N ASN A 150 4.99 2.86 -1.94
CA ASN A 150 4.74 1.83 -0.93
C ASN A 150 3.35 2.01 -0.32
N ALA A 151 2.78 0.91 0.15
CA ALA A 151 1.62 0.97 1.00
C ALA A 151 1.95 1.67 2.33
N GLN A 152 1.03 2.48 2.79
CA GLN A 152 1.11 3.08 4.11
C GLN A 152 0.83 2.02 5.17
N LYS A 153 1.69 1.94 6.16
CA LYS A 153 1.54 1.05 7.32
C LYS A 153 1.33 1.90 8.54
N THR A 154 0.21 1.70 9.20
CA THR A 154 -0.12 2.43 10.43
C THR A 154 -0.24 1.46 11.59
N VAL A 155 0.40 1.79 12.71
CA VAL A 155 0.22 1.10 14.00
C VAL A 155 -0.55 2.04 14.91
N SER A 156 -1.71 1.61 15.39
CA SER A 156 -2.59 2.40 16.26
C SER A 156 -2.73 1.77 17.62
N TYR A 157 -2.67 2.61 18.63
CA TYR A 157 -2.94 2.28 20.03
C TYR A 157 -4.03 3.22 20.54
N GLU A 158 -5.00 2.69 21.24
CA GLU A 158 -6.08 3.45 21.82
C GLU A 158 -6.40 2.90 23.22
N VAL A 159 -6.61 3.79 24.17
CA VAL A 159 -7.15 3.48 25.49
C VAL A 159 -8.28 4.45 25.79
N GLY A 160 -9.39 3.95 26.24
CA GLY A 160 -10.54 4.77 26.58
C GLY A 160 -11.22 4.31 27.86
N LEU A 161 -11.82 5.29 28.52
CA LEU A 161 -12.65 5.09 29.68
C LEU A 161 -14.01 5.72 29.42
N TRP A 162 -15.05 4.93 29.50
CA TRP A 162 -16.43 5.41 29.58
C TRP A 162 -16.90 5.25 31.01
N GLN A 163 -17.52 6.30 31.57
CA GLN A 163 -18.02 6.32 32.95
C GLN A 163 -19.35 7.03 33.04
N GLU A 164 -20.31 6.41 33.71
CA GLU A 164 -21.57 7.04 34.12
C GLU A 164 -21.32 7.88 35.39
N LEU A 165 -21.63 9.17 35.31
CA LEU A 165 -21.47 10.12 36.41
C LEU A 165 -22.80 10.37 37.17
N GLY A 166 -23.90 9.87 36.64
CA GLY A 166 -25.21 10.01 37.24
C GLY A 166 -26.33 9.58 36.29
N LYS A 167 -27.56 9.66 36.70
CA LYS A 167 -28.73 9.09 35.98
C LYS A 167 -28.84 9.47 34.50
N ASN A 168 -28.28 10.62 34.09
CA ASN A 168 -28.41 11.12 32.72
C ASN A 168 -27.11 11.74 32.18
N THR A 169 -25.96 11.43 32.80
CA THR A 169 -24.70 12.03 32.43
C THR A 169 -23.61 10.94 32.36
N SER A 170 -22.88 10.88 31.27
CA SER A 170 -21.70 10.04 31.11
C SER A 170 -20.51 10.86 30.63
N LEU A 171 -19.32 10.39 30.97
CA LEU A 171 -18.03 10.91 30.51
C LEU A 171 -17.35 9.82 29.71
N GLU A 172 -16.82 10.20 28.55
CA GLU A 172 -15.95 9.34 27.75
C GLU A 172 -14.63 10.06 27.49
N VAL A 173 -13.52 9.39 27.77
CA VAL A 173 -12.17 9.90 27.53
C VAL A 173 -11.41 8.86 26.68
N ASN A 174 -10.95 9.27 25.51
CA ASN A 174 -10.17 8.42 24.62
C ASN A 174 -8.80 9.06 24.37
N LEU A 175 -7.76 8.28 24.56
CA LEU A 175 -6.37 8.62 24.21
C LEU A 175 -5.91 7.67 23.10
N TYR A 176 -5.33 8.23 22.06
CA TYR A 176 -4.82 7.45 20.95
C TYR A 176 -3.42 7.91 20.53
N TYR A 177 -2.64 6.95 20.07
CA TYR A 177 -1.33 7.16 19.44
C TYR A 177 -1.28 6.39 18.13
N ARG A 178 -0.75 7.03 17.09
CA ARG A 178 -0.55 6.40 15.77
C ARG A 178 0.86 6.65 15.28
N ASP A 179 1.48 5.58 14.80
CA ASP A 179 2.74 5.58 14.08
C ASP A 179 2.45 5.23 12.60
N ILE A 180 3.00 6.06 11.67
CA ILE A 180 2.66 5.99 10.23
C ILE A 180 3.95 5.90 9.41
#